data_c9270259a5a1b442c075b9b9cd5e14e7
#
_entry.id   c9270259a5a1b442c075b9b9cd5e14e7
#
_cell.length_a   1.000
_cell.length_b   1.000
_cell.length_c   1.000
_cell.angle_alpha   90.00
_cell.angle_beta   90.00
_cell.angle_gamma   90.00
#
_symmetry.space_group_name_H-M   'P 1'
#
loop_
_entity.id
_entity.type
_entity.pdbx_description
1 polymer ?
#
loop_
_entity_poly.entity_id
_entity_poly.type
_entity_poly.pdbx_seq_one_letter_code
_entity_poly.pdbx_strand_id
1 'polypeptide(L)'
;MYLNLLLISNSTNAGEEYLGWPRPYIANFLKKFSVRSVLFIPYAGVNLSSEGIQKSYDAYEEKVKGIFSGFGIELLSIHHSTDLHLAVKKAECIVVGGGNTFFLVKMLHETGIIHVMQERVRLGIPYIGWSAGANVACPTMNTTNDMPIAEPSSFRCLDLIPFQINPHYQDAIPQGYAGETREQRILEFLAVNRDVTVVGLREGCLLWIEGDSVELKGKKPLRVFTYGQVAVEYEEGDPLDFLMTE
;
A
#
# COMPACT_ATOMS: atom_id res chain seq x y z
N MET A 1 8.44 0.05 -18.23
CA MET A 1 7.81 -0.97 -17.33
C MET A 1 6.30 -0.90 -17.50
N TYR A 2 5.58 -2.02 -17.48
CA TYR A 2 4.10 -2.00 -17.55
C TYR A 2 3.54 -2.15 -16.14
N LEU A 3 3.64 -1.10 -15.34
CA LEU A 3 3.10 -1.11 -13.98
C LEU A 3 1.59 -0.87 -14.01
N ASN A 4 0.87 -1.64 -13.20
CA ASN A 4 -0.57 -1.49 -12.99
C ASN A 4 -0.81 -1.55 -11.48
N LEU A 5 -0.85 -0.37 -10.83
CA LEU A 5 -0.90 -0.29 -9.36
C LEU A 5 -2.11 0.52 -8.91
N LEU A 6 -2.75 0.04 -7.83
CA LEU A 6 -3.76 0.77 -7.08
C LEU A 6 -3.28 0.90 -5.63
N LEU A 7 -2.74 2.07 -5.27
CA LEU A 7 -2.11 2.34 -3.98
C LEU A 7 -3.03 3.21 -3.13
N ILE A 8 -3.64 2.60 -2.13
CA ILE A 8 -4.75 3.16 -1.36
C ILE A 8 -4.24 3.59 0.02
N SER A 9 -4.52 4.83 0.43
CA SER A 9 -4.05 5.36 1.71
C SER A 9 -4.57 4.56 2.90
N ASN A 10 -5.87 4.31 2.94
CA ASN A 10 -6.54 3.65 4.07
C ASN A 10 -7.68 2.73 3.59
N SER A 11 -7.94 1.69 4.36
CA SER A 11 -9.04 0.77 4.04
C SER A 11 -10.43 1.34 4.35
N THR A 12 -10.54 2.25 5.34
CA THR A 12 -11.84 2.62 5.92
C THR A 12 -11.81 4.07 6.35
N ASN A 13 -12.79 4.86 5.90
CA ASN A 13 -13.04 6.19 6.45
C ASN A 13 -13.97 6.11 7.67
N ALA A 14 -13.95 7.13 8.51
CA ALA A 14 -14.80 7.18 9.69
C ALA A 14 -16.29 7.06 9.29
N GLY A 15 -16.99 6.10 9.89
CA GLY A 15 -18.41 5.85 9.63
C GLY A 15 -18.71 4.99 8.40
N GLU A 16 -17.70 4.51 7.68
CA GLU A 16 -17.86 3.64 6.51
C GLU A 16 -17.52 2.17 6.83
N GLU A 17 -18.01 1.28 5.98
CA GLU A 17 -17.61 -0.13 6.01
C GLU A 17 -16.16 -0.33 5.58
N TYR A 18 -15.58 -1.45 5.97
CA TYR A 18 -14.24 -1.85 5.53
C TYR A 18 -14.16 -1.93 4.01
N LEU A 19 -13.13 -1.27 3.43
CA LEU A 19 -12.98 -1.04 1.98
C LEU A 19 -14.21 -0.40 1.32
N GLY A 20 -15.04 0.32 2.05
CA GLY A 20 -16.27 0.95 1.53
C GLY A 20 -15.96 2.03 0.49
N TRP A 21 -15.18 3.04 0.85
CA TRP A 21 -14.84 4.15 -0.04
C TRP A 21 -14.00 3.73 -1.27
N PRO A 22 -13.00 2.83 -1.18
CA PRO A 22 -12.21 2.45 -2.34
C PRO A 22 -12.88 1.37 -3.20
N ARG A 23 -14.01 0.80 -2.76
CA ARG A 23 -14.72 -0.30 -3.44
C ARG A 23 -14.98 -0.05 -4.93
N PRO A 24 -15.49 1.11 -5.37
CA PRO A 24 -15.69 1.37 -6.80
C PRO A 24 -14.40 1.39 -7.61
N TYR A 25 -13.32 1.92 -7.04
CA TYR A 25 -12.01 1.98 -7.68
C TYR A 25 -11.41 0.58 -7.81
N ILE A 26 -11.48 -0.23 -6.75
CA ILE A 26 -11.02 -1.63 -6.76
C ILE A 26 -11.78 -2.43 -7.84
N ALA A 27 -13.12 -2.33 -7.86
CA ALA A 27 -13.94 -3.03 -8.84
C ALA A 27 -13.59 -2.63 -10.28
N ASN A 28 -13.43 -1.32 -10.55
CA ASN A 28 -13.05 -0.81 -11.86
C ASN A 28 -11.66 -1.26 -12.28
N PHE A 29 -10.70 -1.26 -11.35
CA PHE A 29 -9.33 -1.72 -11.58
C PHE A 29 -9.31 -3.21 -11.96
N LEU A 30 -9.94 -4.07 -11.16
CA LEU A 30 -10.05 -5.50 -11.44
C LEU A 30 -10.72 -5.77 -12.78
N LYS A 31 -11.81 -5.07 -13.10
CA LYS A 31 -12.51 -5.18 -14.37
C LYS A 31 -11.64 -4.76 -15.55
N LYS A 32 -10.92 -3.62 -15.43
CA LYS A 32 -10.04 -3.09 -16.49
C LYS A 32 -8.98 -4.10 -16.90
N PHE A 33 -8.40 -4.80 -15.94
CA PHE A 33 -7.36 -5.81 -16.20
C PHE A 33 -7.90 -7.23 -16.33
N SER A 34 -9.23 -7.40 -16.44
CA SER A 34 -9.90 -8.70 -16.63
C SER A 34 -9.50 -9.74 -15.57
N VAL A 35 -9.24 -9.31 -14.34
CA VAL A 35 -8.87 -10.16 -13.21
C VAL A 35 -10.07 -11.01 -12.79
N ARG A 36 -9.87 -12.30 -12.58
CA ARG A 36 -10.88 -13.26 -12.10
C ARG A 36 -10.53 -13.82 -10.72
N SER A 37 -9.24 -13.83 -10.41
CA SER A 37 -8.76 -14.28 -9.12
C SER A 37 -7.62 -13.38 -8.62
N VAL A 38 -7.53 -13.23 -7.29
CA VAL A 38 -6.48 -12.45 -6.63
C VAL A 38 -5.72 -13.30 -5.63
N LEU A 39 -4.43 -13.08 -5.52
CA LEU A 39 -3.61 -13.61 -4.43
C LEU A 39 -3.52 -12.55 -3.32
N PHE A 40 -4.11 -12.84 -2.18
CA PHE A 40 -4.12 -11.97 -1.02
C PHE A 40 -2.93 -12.26 -0.09
N ILE A 41 -2.24 -11.21 0.34
CA ILE A 41 -1.13 -11.24 1.29
C ILE A 41 -1.62 -10.62 2.61
N PRO A 42 -1.94 -11.43 3.64
CA PRO A 42 -2.52 -10.97 4.91
C PRO A 42 -1.50 -10.53 5.96
N TYR A 43 -0.20 -10.62 5.69
CA TYR A 43 0.87 -10.60 6.68
C TYR A 43 0.92 -9.36 7.58
N ALA A 44 0.38 -8.21 7.14
CA ALA A 44 0.26 -7.02 7.99
C ALA A 44 -0.78 -7.16 9.12
N GLY A 45 -1.74 -8.09 8.98
CA GLY A 45 -2.86 -8.26 9.91
C GLY A 45 -2.52 -9.17 11.08
N VAL A 46 -1.78 -8.67 12.07
CA VAL A 46 -1.21 -9.48 13.17
C VAL A 46 -2.12 -9.63 14.40
N ASN A 47 -3.17 -8.81 14.53
CA ASN A 47 -4.01 -8.73 15.74
C ASN A 47 -5.52 -8.72 15.42
N LEU A 48 -5.95 -9.56 14.49
CA LEU A 48 -7.37 -9.73 14.13
C LEU A 48 -8.01 -10.89 14.88
N SER A 49 -7.21 -11.73 15.55
CA SER A 49 -7.65 -12.81 16.43
C SER A 49 -6.75 -12.90 17.65
N SER A 50 -7.31 -13.19 18.82
CA SER A 50 -6.58 -13.49 20.06
C SER A 50 -5.96 -14.91 20.05
N GLU A 51 -6.30 -15.76 19.08
CA GLU A 51 -5.85 -17.14 18.96
C GLU A 51 -4.51 -17.29 18.22
N GLY A 52 -3.85 -16.16 17.90
CA GLY A 52 -2.53 -16.12 17.28
C GLY A 52 -2.53 -15.70 15.82
N ILE A 53 -1.33 -15.63 15.25
CA ILE A 53 -1.09 -15.03 13.92
C ILE A 53 -1.81 -15.77 12.80
N GLN A 54 -1.81 -17.11 12.79
CA GLN A 54 -2.50 -17.87 11.74
C GLN A 54 -4.00 -17.58 11.75
N LYS A 55 -4.60 -17.52 12.93
CA LYS A 55 -6.01 -17.15 13.08
C LYS A 55 -6.30 -15.69 12.73
N SER A 56 -5.33 -14.81 12.93
CA SER A 56 -5.41 -13.45 12.44
C SER A 56 -5.42 -13.38 10.91
N TYR A 57 -4.62 -14.21 10.24
CA TYR A 57 -4.63 -14.30 8.76
C TYR A 57 -5.93 -14.90 8.25
N ASP A 58 -6.46 -15.97 8.88
CA ASP A 58 -7.76 -16.56 8.55
C ASP A 58 -8.88 -15.51 8.64
N ALA A 59 -8.93 -14.77 9.76
CA ALA A 59 -9.92 -13.72 9.98
C ALA A 59 -9.78 -12.56 8.98
N TYR A 60 -8.55 -12.23 8.60
CA TYR A 60 -8.29 -11.21 7.60
C TYR A 60 -8.73 -11.64 6.21
N GLU A 61 -8.39 -12.88 5.82
CA GLU A 61 -8.87 -13.48 4.57
C GLU A 61 -10.39 -13.45 4.49
N GLU A 62 -11.09 -13.95 5.50
CA GLU A 62 -12.57 -14.00 5.52
C GLU A 62 -13.17 -12.61 5.31
N LYS A 63 -12.64 -11.60 6.02
CA LYS A 63 -13.09 -10.21 5.91
C LYS A 63 -12.92 -9.66 4.49
N VAL A 64 -11.77 -9.89 3.86
CA VAL A 64 -11.47 -9.37 2.51
C VAL A 64 -12.20 -10.20 1.45
N LYS A 65 -12.27 -11.52 1.61
CA LYS A 65 -12.92 -12.46 0.71
C LYS A 65 -14.41 -12.13 0.51
N GLY A 66 -15.11 -11.74 1.60
CA GLY A 66 -16.49 -11.29 1.50
C GLY A 66 -16.69 -10.11 0.55
N ILE A 67 -15.73 -9.18 0.53
CA ILE A 67 -15.78 -8.00 -0.34
C ILE A 67 -15.47 -8.37 -1.81
N PHE A 68 -14.40 -9.15 -2.04
CA PHE A 68 -13.99 -9.55 -3.38
C PHE A 68 -15.01 -10.49 -4.05
N SER A 69 -15.67 -11.35 -3.27
CA SER A 69 -16.78 -12.17 -3.74
C SER A 69 -17.94 -11.31 -4.26
N GLY A 70 -18.18 -10.14 -3.65
CA GLY A 70 -19.17 -9.17 -4.14
C GLY A 70 -18.83 -8.57 -5.51
N PHE A 71 -17.58 -8.67 -5.96
CA PHE A 71 -17.13 -8.32 -7.32
C PHE A 71 -17.16 -9.51 -8.28
N GLY A 72 -17.48 -10.71 -7.81
CA GLY A 72 -17.34 -11.96 -8.57
C GLY A 72 -15.89 -12.42 -8.72
N ILE A 73 -15.00 -11.98 -7.83
CA ILE A 73 -13.56 -12.28 -7.84
C ILE A 73 -13.26 -13.37 -6.80
N GLU A 74 -12.56 -14.41 -7.21
CA GLU A 74 -12.01 -15.42 -6.30
C GLU A 74 -10.82 -14.84 -5.53
N LEU A 75 -10.80 -15.04 -4.21
CA LEU A 75 -9.66 -14.65 -3.38
C LEU A 75 -8.97 -15.89 -2.82
N LEU A 76 -7.70 -16.04 -3.15
CA LEU A 76 -6.79 -17.05 -2.63
C LEU A 76 -5.82 -16.38 -1.66
N SER A 77 -5.71 -16.86 -0.45
CA SER A 77 -4.78 -16.28 0.51
C SER A 77 -3.46 -17.07 0.58
N ILE A 78 -2.34 -16.35 0.50
CA ILE A 78 -1.01 -16.96 0.37
C ILE A 78 -0.65 -17.87 1.55
N HIS A 79 -1.15 -17.59 2.76
CA HIS A 79 -0.80 -18.36 3.98
C HIS A 79 -1.35 -19.80 3.98
N HIS A 80 -2.24 -20.16 3.04
CA HIS A 80 -2.68 -21.53 2.79
C HIS A 80 -1.84 -22.23 1.72
N SER A 81 -0.94 -21.51 1.05
CA SER A 81 -0.17 -22.11 -0.05
C SER A 81 1.00 -22.93 0.49
N THR A 82 1.19 -24.11 -0.06
CA THR A 82 2.35 -24.97 0.24
C THR A 82 3.62 -24.51 -0.46
N ASP A 83 3.49 -23.86 -1.62
CA ASP A 83 4.57 -23.22 -2.37
C ASP A 83 4.22 -21.76 -2.62
N LEU A 84 4.78 -20.88 -1.80
CA LEU A 84 4.51 -19.44 -1.82
C LEU A 84 5.01 -18.79 -3.12
N HIS A 85 6.16 -19.22 -3.63
CA HIS A 85 6.73 -18.68 -4.85
C HIS A 85 5.88 -19.05 -6.07
N LEU A 86 5.39 -20.28 -6.13
CA LEU A 86 4.50 -20.73 -7.20
C LEU A 86 3.15 -20.00 -7.13
N ALA A 87 2.63 -19.76 -5.92
CA ALA A 87 1.40 -19.00 -5.74
C ALA A 87 1.53 -17.58 -6.31
N VAL A 88 2.63 -16.87 -6.00
CA VAL A 88 2.91 -15.54 -6.55
C VAL A 88 3.11 -15.58 -8.07
N LYS A 89 3.83 -16.58 -8.59
CA LYS A 89 4.03 -16.72 -10.06
C LYS A 89 2.74 -16.94 -10.83
N LYS A 90 1.75 -17.61 -10.25
CA LYS A 90 0.46 -17.92 -10.88
C LYS A 90 -0.61 -16.85 -10.66
N ALA A 91 -0.36 -15.86 -9.79
CA ALA A 91 -1.33 -14.82 -9.47
C ALA A 91 -1.73 -14.01 -10.72
N GLU A 92 -3.03 -13.78 -10.91
CA GLU A 92 -3.57 -12.85 -11.90
C GLU A 92 -3.52 -11.40 -11.39
N CYS A 93 -3.57 -11.21 -10.07
CA CYS A 93 -3.42 -9.93 -9.38
C CYS A 93 -2.90 -10.19 -7.97
N ILE A 94 -2.02 -9.34 -7.47
CA ILE A 94 -1.52 -9.41 -6.10
C ILE A 94 -2.20 -8.33 -5.26
N VAL A 95 -2.76 -8.73 -4.12
CA VAL A 95 -3.46 -7.84 -3.18
C VAL A 95 -2.76 -7.88 -1.83
N VAL A 96 -2.26 -6.74 -1.35
CA VAL A 96 -1.56 -6.63 -0.07
C VAL A 96 -2.38 -5.82 0.93
N GLY A 97 -2.75 -6.46 2.02
CA GLY A 97 -3.53 -5.85 3.10
C GLY A 97 -2.74 -4.86 3.94
N GLY A 98 -3.47 -3.93 4.57
CA GLY A 98 -2.91 -3.03 5.57
C GLY A 98 -2.80 -3.69 6.96
N GLY A 99 -2.16 -2.99 7.87
CA GLY A 99 -1.83 -3.39 9.23
C GLY A 99 -0.42 -2.94 9.57
N ASN A 100 0.36 -3.75 10.27
CA ASN A 100 1.71 -3.37 10.65
C ASN A 100 2.73 -3.61 9.53
N THR A 101 3.36 -2.54 9.06
CA THR A 101 4.33 -2.57 7.96
C THR A 101 5.61 -3.30 8.32
N PHE A 102 6.12 -3.17 9.56
CA PHE A 102 7.35 -3.87 9.99
C PHE A 102 7.18 -5.38 9.93
N PHE A 103 6.04 -5.88 10.40
CA PHE A 103 5.77 -7.31 10.36
C PHE A 103 5.51 -7.79 8.93
N LEU A 104 4.81 -7.01 8.12
CA LEU A 104 4.62 -7.31 6.69
C LEU A 104 5.97 -7.47 5.97
N VAL A 105 6.86 -6.47 6.08
CA VAL A 105 8.17 -6.49 5.42
C VAL A 105 9.03 -7.66 5.93
N LYS A 106 9.01 -7.91 7.25
CA LYS A 106 9.67 -9.10 7.83
C LYS A 106 9.22 -10.39 7.13
N MET A 107 7.91 -10.60 7.02
CA MET A 107 7.36 -11.82 6.40
C MET A 107 7.67 -11.90 4.91
N LEU A 108 7.63 -10.79 4.18
CA LEU A 108 8.00 -10.76 2.76
C LEU A 108 9.45 -11.19 2.53
N HIS A 109 10.38 -10.78 3.41
CA HIS A 109 11.79 -11.20 3.36
C HIS A 109 11.99 -12.64 3.83
N GLU A 110 11.42 -13.04 4.97
CA GLU A 110 11.58 -14.39 5.51
C GLU A 110 11.01 -15.47 4.61
N THR A 111 9.91 -15.19 3.94
CA THR A 111 9.31 -16.11 2.96
C THR A 111 9.99 -16.05 1.58
N GLY A 112 10.85 -15.04 1.36
CA GLY A 112 11.56 -14.84 0.09
C GLY A 112 10.67 -14.41 -1.08
N ILE A 113 9.37 -14.15 -0.86
CA ILE A 113 8.44 -13.81 -1.96
C ILE A 113 8.60 -12.40 -2.49
N ILE A 114 9.29 -11.51 -1.77
CA ILE A 114 9.43 -10.09 -2.13
C ILE A 114 9.96 -9.91 -3.55
N HIS A 115 11.00 -10.66 -3.93
CA HIS A 115 11.60 -10.56 -5.28
C HIS A 115 10.68 -11.09 -6.38
N VAL A 116 9.98 -12.19 -6.10
CA VAL A 116 9.03 -12.77 -7.06
C VAL A 116 7.83 -11.86 -7.26
N MET A 117 7.34 -11.22 -6.19
CA MET A 117 6.29 -10.20 -6.28
C MET A 117 6.74 -9.01 -7.13
N GLN A 118 7.94 -8.47 -6.84
CA GLN A 118 8.53 -7.36 -7.58
C GLN A 118 8.64 -7.68 -9.08
N GLU A 119 9.19 -8.84 -9.42
CA GLU A 119 9.33 -9.31 -10.81
C GLU A 119 7.96 -9.40 -11.50
N ARG A 120 6.98 -10.04 -10.87
CA ARG A 120 5.66 -10.26 -11.46
C ARG A 120 4.92 -8.94 -11.71
N VAL A 121 4.97 -8.01 -10.76
CA VAL A 121 4.32 -6.70 -10.90
C VAL A 121 5.01 -5.86 -11.99
N ARG A 122 6.34 -5.87 -12.05
CA ARG A 122 7.09 -5.18 -13.13
C ARG A 122 6.82 -5.76 -14.52
N LEU A 123 6.41 -7.02 -14.60
CA LEU A 123 5.95 -7.67 -15.83
C LEU A 123 4.47 -7.37 -16.16
N GLY A 124 3.80 -6.53 -15.39
CA GLY A 124 2.44 -6.05 -15.69
C GLY A 124 1.32 -6.74 -14.92
N ILE A 125 1.62 -7.64 -13.96
CA ILE A 125 0.58 -8.19 -13.10
C ILE A 125 0.01 -7.07 -12.21
N PRO A 126 -1.31 -6.85 -12.18
CA PRO A 126 -1.94 -5.84 -11.35
C PRO A 126 -1.62 -6.00 -9.86
N TYR A 127 -1.41 -4.89 -9.18
CA TYR A 127 -1.13 -4.82 -7.75
C TYR A 127 -2.12 -3.88 -7.07
N ILE A 128 -2.70 -4.31 -5.97
CA ILE A 128 -3.55 -3.49 -5.10
C ILE A 128 -2.96 -3.54 -3.70
N GLY A 129 -2.67 -2.37 -3.11
CA GLY A 129 -2.18 -2.29 -1.74
C GLY A 129 -2.86 -1.16 -0.97
N TRP A 130 -3.26 -1.40 0.29
CA TRP A 130 -3.77 -0.34 1.16
C TRP A 130 -2.97 -0.20 2.44
N SER A 131 -2.77 1.04 2.90
CA SER A 131 -2.00 1.36 4.11
C SER A 131 -0.59 0.77 4.03
N ALA A 132 -0.23 -0.20 4.87
CA ALA A 132 1.04 -0.93 4.79
C ALA A 132 1.28 -1.52 3.38
N GLY A 133 0.22 -2.04 2.72
CA GLY A 133 0.30 -2.55 1.36
C GLY A 133 0.62 -1.47 0.32
N ALA A 134 0.19 -0.22 0.53
CA ALA A 134 0.60 0.90 -0.31
C ALA A 134 2.06 1.32 -0.01
N ASN A 135 2.44 1.34 1.27
CA ASN A 135 3.80 1.72 1.67
C ASN A 135 4.86 0.74 1.14
N VAL A 136 4.59 -0.57 1.13
CA VAL A 136 5.57 -1.56 0.61
C VAL A 136 5.73 -1.55 -0.92
N ALA A 137 4.92 -0.81 -1.66
CA ALA A 137 5.15 -0.55 -3.08
C ALA A 137 6.36 0.39 -3.31
N CYS A 138 6.74 1.17 -2.31
CA CYS A 138 7.88 2.09 -2.31
C CYS A 138 9.23 1.35 -2.31
N PRO A 139 10.37 2.08 -2.51
CA PRO A 139 11.71 1.50 -2.39
C PRO A 139 12.01 0.97 -0.98
N THR A 140 11.51 1.66 0.05
CA THR A 140 11.67 1.29 1.45
C THR A 140 10.39 1.56 2.27
N MET A 141 10.30 0.95 3.45
CA MET A 141 9.21 1.22 4.39
C MET A 141 9.45 2.45 5.28
N ASN A 142 10.47 3.24 5.04
CA ASN A 142 10.97 4.28 5.97
C ASN A 142 9.96 5.39 6.26
N THR A 143 8.92 5.54 5.43
CA THR A 143 7.84 6.52 5.63
C THR A 143 6.58 5.93 6.27
N THR A 144 6.66 4.72 6.84
CA THR A 144 5.54 4.14 7.62
C THR A 144 5.28 4.93 8.91
N ASN A 145 4.03 4.88 9.37
CA ASN A 145 3.62 5.44 10.66
C ASN A 145 3.58 4.40 11.78
N ASP A 146 3.87 3.14 11.46
CA ASP A 146 3.66 2.01 12.35
C ASP A 146 4.72 1.90 13.45
N MET A 147 4.34 1.28 14.55
CA MET A 147 5.29 0.86 15.57
C MET A 147 6.15 -0.32 15.08
N PRO A 148 7.46 -0.33 15.40
CA PRO A 148 8.36 -1.44 15.06
C PRO A 148 8.14 -2.65 15.98
N ILE A 149 7.05 -3.39 15.78
CA ILE A 149 6.72 -4.60 16.56
C ILE A 149 7.54 -5.82 16.18
N ALA A 150 8.28 -5.74 15.09
CA ALA A 150 9.16 -6.78 14.59
C ALA A 150 10.34 -6.15 13.88
N GLU A 151 11.48 -6.82 13.87
CA GLU A 151 12.68 -6.40 13.13
C GLU A 151 12.72 -7.15 11.79
N PRO A 152 12.54 -6.48 10.65
CA PRO A 152 12.77 -7.06 9.34
C PRO A 152 14.27 -7.13 9.05
N SER A 153 14.70 -8.11 8.24
CA SER A 153 16.12 -8.23 7.83
C SER A 153 16.60 -7.07 6.95
N SER A 154 15.68 -6.33 6.36
CA SER A 154 15.93 -5.13 5.55
C SER A 154 14.68 -4.25 5.53
N PHE A 155 14.88 -2.94 5.41
CA PHE A 155 13.79 -1.97 5.17
C PHE A 155 13.43 -1.84 3.68
N ARG A 156 14.16 -2.52 2.79
CA ARG A 156 13.84 -2.54 1.36
C ARG A 156 12.51 -3.24 1.12
N CYS A 157 11.72 -2.64 0.22
CA CYS A 157 10.38 -3.09 -0.12
C CYS A 157 10.31 -3.54 -1.59
N LEU A 158 9.14 -3.48 -2.20
CA LEU A 158 8.92 -3.96 -3.58
C LEU A 158 9.53 -3.05 -4.65
N ASP A 159 9.84 -1.79 -4.32
CA ASP A 159 10.51 -0.85 -5.23
C ASP A 159 9.82 -0.80 -6.60
N LEU A 160 8.51 -0.61 -6.59
CA LEU A 160 7.67 -0.53 -7.79
C LEU A 160 7.54 0.90 -8.29
N ILE A 161 7.70 1.88 -7.42
CA ILE A 161 7.62 3.32 -7.69
C ILE A 161 8.89 4.00 -7.17
N PRO A 162 9.38 5.09 -7.78
CA PRO A 162 10.65 5.72 -7.38
C PRO A 162 10.50 6.71 -6.20
N PHE A 163 9.30 6.87 -5.66
CA PHE A 163 9.01 7.78 -4.54
C PHE A 163 8.51 7.04 -3.30
N GLN A 164 8.47 7.73 -2.17
CA GLN A 164 7.91 7.21 -0.92
C GLN A 164 6.47 7.65 -0.74
N ILE A 165 5.64 6.80 -0.13
CA ILE A 165 4.28 7.15 0.31
C ILE A 165 4.25 7.13 1.84
N ASN A 166 3.79 8.23 2.45
CA ASN A 166 3.31 8.22 3.83
C ASN A 166 1.78 8.06 3.79
N PRO A 167 1.26 6.83 3.99
CA PRO A 167 -0.18 6.60 4.04
C PRO A 167 -0.77 7.18 5.32
N HIS A 168 -2.10 7.39 5.35
CA HIS A 168 -2.77 8.05 6.47
C HIS A 168 -2.19 9.43 6.81
N TYR A 169 -1.71 10.16 5.80
CA TYR A 169 -1.19 11.50 6.02
C TYR A 169 -2.27 12.42 6.61
N GLN A 170 -1.92 13.15 7.64
CA GLN A 170 -2.81 14.07 8.34
C GLN A 170 -2.12 15.41 8.57
N ASP A 171 -2.85 16.49 8.26
CA ASP A 171 -2.42 17.87 8.56
C ASP A 171 -2.78 18.28 10.00
N ALA A 172 -3.81 17.65 10.56
CA ALA A 172 -4.38 18.04 11.83
C ALA A 172 -3.45 17.70 13.01
N ILE A 173 -3.17 18.69 13.82
CA ILE A 173 -2.58 18.53 15.13
C ILE A 173 -3.74 18.41 16.13
N PRO A 174 -3.87 17.30 16.88
CA PRO A 174 -4.89 17.21 17.92
C PRO A 174 -4.75 18.35 18.92
N GLN A 175 -5.87 18.90 19.37
CA GLN A 175 -5.87 20.00 20.35
C GLN A 175 -5.12 19.55 21.62
N GLY A 176 -4.15 20.36 22.05
CA GLY A 176 -3.30 20.07 23.21
C GLY A 176 -2.11 19.13 22.93
N TYR A 177 -1.90 18.71 21.68
CA TYR A 177 -0.73 17.93 21.30
C TYR A 177 0.46 18.85 21.03
N ALA A 178 1.56 18.64 21.75
CA ALA A 178 2.81 19.39 21.59
C ALA A 178 3.94 18.60 20.91
N GLY A 179 3.63 17.40 20.40
CA GLY A 179 4.60 16.55 19.70
C GLY A 179 4.75 16.93 18.22
N GLU A 180 5.64 16.23 17.53
CA GLU A 180 5.93 16.44 16.12
C GLU A 180 4.74 16.08 15.22
N THR A 181 4.52 16.91 14.22
CA THR A 181 3.52 16.66 13.17
C THR A 181 4.02 15.61 12.16
N ARG A 182 3.12 15.08 11.33
CA ARG A 182 3.51 14.24 10.19
C ARG A 182 4.45 14.94 9.23
N GLU A 183 4.18 16.20 8.94
CA GLU A 183 5.05 17.05 8.12
C GLU A 183 6.46 17.14 8.69
N GLN A 184 6.60 17.47 9.97
CA GLN A 184 7.91 17.56 10.62
C GLN A 184 8.71 16.26 10.52
N ARG A 185 8.07 15.10 10.70
CA ARG A 185 8.72 13.79 10.56
C ARG A 185 9.13 13.48 9.12
N ILE A 186 8.32 13.88 8.13
CA ILE A 186 8.70 13.76 6.73
C ILE A 186 9.88 14.67 6.40
N LEU A 187 9.89 15.91 6.89
CA LEU A 187 11.00 16.82 6.69
C LEU A 187 12.29 16.32 7.37
N GLU A 188 12.19 15.70 8.55
CA GLU A 188 13.32 15.04 9.22
C GLU A 188 13.87 13.89 8.36
N PHE A 189 13.00 13.04 7.82
CA PHE A 189 13.38 11.96 6.89
C PHE A 189 14.11 12.53 5.66
N LEU A 190 13.59 13.60 5.06
CA LEU A 190 14.17 14.23 3.88
C LEU A 190 15.51 14.94 4.19
N ALA A 191 15.77 15.37 5.42
CA ALA A 191 17.05 15.99 5.79
C ALA A 191 18.25 15.05 5.58
N VAL A 192 18.03 13.74 5.68
CA VAL A 192 19.04 12.68 5.47
C VAL A 192 18.84 11.87 4.18
N ASN A 193 17.69 12.06 3.49
CA ASN A 193 17.34 11.37 2.23
C ASN A 193 16.95 12.42 1.19
N ARG A 194 17.92 13.25 0.78
CA ARG A 194 17.65 14.50 0.04
C ARG A 194 17.16 14.32 -1.40
N ASP A 195 17.47 13.19 -2.00
CA ASP A 195 17.11 12.86 -3.39
C ASP A 195 15.78 12.10 -3.49
N VAL A 196 15.08 11.94 -2.36
CA VAL A 196 13.81 11.22 -2.29
C VAL A 196 12.63 12.18 -2.31
N THR A 197 11.60 11.84 -3.07
CA THR A 197 10.28 12.50 -3.00
C THR A 197 9.36 11.69 -2.07
N VAL A 198 8.61 12.38 -1.21
CA VAL A 198 7.59 11.76 -0.34
C VAL A 198 6.21 12.30 -0.68
N VAL A 199 5.27 11.39 -0.92
CA VAL A 199 3.86 11.69 -1.10
C VAL A 199 3.10 11.44 0.20
N GLY A 200 2.61 12.51 0.82
CA GLY A 200 1.66 12.45 1.91
C GLY A 200 0.26 12.14 1.38
N LEU A 201 -0.11 10.86 1.40
CA LEU A 201 -1.38 10.39 0.85
C LEU A 201 -2.46 10.37 1.93
N ARG A 202 -3.40 11.31 1.85
CA ARG A 202 -4.47 11.49 2.86
C ARG A 202 -5.49 10.35 2.80
N GLU A 203 -6.12 10.08 3.94
CA GLU A 203 -7.23 9.13 4.03
C GLU A 203 -8.39 9.52 3.10
N GLY A 204 -8.95 8.54 2.41
CA GLY A 204 -9.96 8.72 1.37
C GLY A 204 -9.37 9.02 -0.01
N CYS A 205 -8.05 8.84 -0.19
CA CYS A 205 -7.35 9.02 -1.45
C CYS A 205 -6.54 7.78 -1.83
N LEU A 206 -6.29 7.62 -3.12
CA LEU A 206 -5.46 6.57 -3.70
C LEU A 206 -4.72 7.09 -4.94
N LEU A 207 -3.62 6.43 -5.27
CA LEU A 207 -2.95 6.59 -6.55
C LEU A 207 -3.31 5.41 -7.46
N TRP A 208 -3.74 5.75 -8.68
CA TRP A 208 -3.94 4.80 -9.77
C TRP A 208 -2.78 5.00 -10.75
N ILE A 209 -1.96 3.97 -10.93
CA ILE A 209 -0.73 4.06 -11.73
C ILE A 209 -0.81 3.06 -12.88
N GLU A 210 -0.57 3.53 -14.11
CA GLU A 210 -0.47 2.71 -15.32
C GLU A 210 0.77 3.12 -16.13
N GLY A 211 1.77 2.25 -16.17
CA GLY A 211 3.06 2.62 -16.72
C GLY A 211 3.68 3.78 -15.94
N ASP A 212 3.90 4.90 -16.60
CA ASP A 212 4.44 6.13 -16.02
C ASP A 212 3.34 7.16 -15.70
N SER A 213 2.07 6.85 -15.99
CA SER A 213 0.95 7.74 -15.67
C SER A 213 0.49 7.53 -14.24
N VAL A 214 0.34 8.62 -13.50
CA VAL A 214 -0.09 8.66 -12.10
C VAL A 214 -1.32 9.53 -11.96
N GLU A 215 -2.40 8.96 -11.47
CA GLU A 215 -3.64 9.68 -11.20
C GLU A 215 -3.99 9.63 -9.72
N LEU A 216 -4.23 10.79 -9.11
CA LEU A 216 -4.89 10.88 -7.81
C LEU A 216 -6.38 10.62 -7.97
N LYS A 217 -6.94 9.75 -7.14
CA LYS A 217 -8.38 9.55 -7.01
C LYS A 217 -8.79 9.75 -5.55
N GLY A 218 -9.93 10.43 -5.38
CA GLY A 218 -10.48 10.71 -4.05
C GLY A 218 -10.90 12.16 -3.88
N LYS A 219 -11.35 12.53 -2.68
CA LYS A 219 -11.94 13.84 -2.42
C LYS A 219 -10.97 14.85 -1.79
N LYS A 220 -9.75 14.44 -1.51
CA LYS A 220 -8.75 15.29 -0.84
C LYS A 220 -7.51 15.40 -1.71
N PRO A 221 -6.77 16.52 -1.65
CA PRO A 221 -5.48 16.64 -2.30
C PRO A 221 -4.46 15.70 -1.65
N LEU A 222 -3.45 15.28 -2.39
CA LEU A 222 -2.21 14.75 -1.84
C LEU A 222 -1.19 15.87 -1.65
N ARG A 223 -0.16 15.61 -0.85
CA ARG A 223 0.90 16.57 -0.59
C ARG A 223 2.26 15.99 -0.94
N VAL A 224 3.01 16.69 -1.79
CA VAL A 224 4.35 16.26 -2.24
C VAL A 224 5.41 17.03 -1.49
N PHE A 225 6.38 16.31 -0.95
CA PHE A 225 7.50 16.81 -0.19
C PHE A 225 8.81 16.46 -0.90
N THR A 226 9.66 17.47 -1.08
CA THR A 226 11.05 17.33 -1.55
C THR A 226 11.97 18.15 -0.65
N TYR A 227 13.22 17.71 -0.50
CA TYR A 227 14.17 18.39 0.37
C TYR A 227 14.40 19.84 -0.03
N GLY A 228 14.35 20.74 0.95
CA GLY A 228 14.63 22.17 0.75
C GLY A 228 13.55 22.95 -0.01
N GLN A 229 12.41 22.34 -0.32
CA GLN A 229 11.28 23.00 -0.98
C GLN A 229 10.06 23.05 -0.07
N VAL A 230 9.17 24.01 -0.34
CA VAL A 230 7.86 24.07 0.30
C VAL A 230 7.01 22.93 -0.27
N ALA A 231 6.33 22.19 0.59
CA ALA A 231 5.46 21.11 0.18
C ALA A 231 4.30 21.63 -0.69
N VAL A 232 4.00 20.91 -1.77
CA VAL A 232 3.00 21.30 -2.78
C VAL A 232 1.80 20.37 -2.70
N GLU A 233 0.60 20.95 -2.76
CA GLU A 233 -0.68 20.23 -2.83
C GLU A 233 -1.04 19.94 -4.29
N TYR A 234 -1.59 18.75 -4.53
CA TYR A 234 -2.13 18.33 -5.83
C TYR A 234 -3.52 17.74 -5.67
N GLU A 235 -4.44 18.19 -6.50
CA GLU A 235 -5.84 17.73 -6.52
C GLU A 235 -6.08 16.65 -7.58
N GLU A 236 -7.25 16.02 -7.56
CA GLU A 236 -7.66 15.09 -8.62
C GLU A 236 -7.70 15.80 -9.97
N GLY A 237 -6.96 15.26 -10.95
CA GLY A 237 -6.82 15.85 -12.30
C GLY A 237 -5.54 16.63 -12.51
N ASP A 238 -4.79 16.95 -11.47
CA ASP A 238 -3.46 17.55 -11.61
C ASP A 238 -2.45 16.56 -12.21
N PRO A 239 -1.46 17.03 -12.98
CA PRO A 239 -0.44 16.18 -13.57
C PRO A 239 0.51 15.66 -12.47
N LEU A 240 0.60 14.33 -12.33
CA LEU A 240 1.44 13.66 -11.34
C LEU A 240 2.50 12.73 -11.96
N ASP A 241 2.58 12.65 -13.27
CA ASP A 241 3.50 11.74 -13.99
C ASP A 241 4.97 12.01 -13.66
N PHE A 242 5.29 13.24 -13.24
CA PHE A 242 6.63 13.62 -12.75
C PHE A 242 7.09 12.78 -11.55
N LEU A 243 6.17 12.21 -10.78
CA LEU A 243 6.51 11.32 -9.66
C LEU A 243 7.19 10.02 -10.12
N MET A 244 7.02 9.60 -11.38
CA MET A 244 7.64 8.40 -11.94
C MET A 244 8.97 8.67 -12.63
N THR A 245 9.39 9.93 -12.72
CA THR A 245 10.72 10.29 -13.27
C THR A 245 11.76 10.26 -12.16
N GLU A 246 12.90 9.59 -12.41
CA GLU A 246 14.08 9.61 -11.52
C GLU A 246 14.77 10.99 -11.51
#